data_daac4e40d5dacb596f6c6d99d90881b1
#
_entry.id   daac4e40d5dacb596f6c6d99d90881b1
#
_cell.length_a   1.000
_cell.length_b   1.000
_cell.length_c   1.000
_cell.angle_alpha   90.00
_cell.angle_beta   90.00
_cell.angle_gamma   90.00
#
_symmetry.space_group_name_H-M   'P 1'
#
loop_
_entity.id
_entity.type
_entity.pdbx_description
1 polymer ?
#
loop_
_entity_poly.entity_id
_entity_poly.type
_entity_poly.pdbx_seq_one_letter_code
_entity_poly.pdbx_strand_id
1 'polypeptide(L)'
;MYMIVVDDMPLCTPEKGGFLKFCKTLQPLYKVPTEKTMTSKIETKYSAIRLKVKNELSQAKSVCLTSDIWTNSSTMQSYVGVTIHFVKENDMVCVELGAFPADFKKDIANLKEKLREIVNNWGISDDQIIAFVTDGGANIKGAVKQEFGESKHVTCFGHTINNIGQAIIQNNNDDAIDDDENETEGGTLKDLLKKVKKIVKFFRTSEVAAKKLRDYQKSNGQSNLKLIQEVRPRWNSCFEMLERFMTLSTCIAQVILQLQMDKNTRARTPNMVTAEEVDALKEVTDILKPLHEITSELCGEKNVNISKCIPLVAGLKKATMIIEPTTAIGKIAKDVLLTEVQKRYANLEAVVIYGVATILDPRYKKAAFENSIYCSRAAAFIGNLLITSQTQSNESVESIAELQTSDEGGIWSYLDQNISNSQCNRSNVSEINSDQLRAYLIRPAVSRKLNKNPLTTWQALKNDFPLLFPIAQKHLSVMATSVPCERLFSHAGLIATQLRNRLSPEHLNMLVFLRSIEEEMWDI
;
A
#
# COMPACT_ATOMS: atom_id res chain seq x y z
N MET A 1 17.36 -18.60 16.52
CA MET A 1 17.46 -17.20 16.03
C MET A 1 16.25 -16.81 15.21
N TYR A 2 15.91 -17.53 14.13
CA TYR A 2 14.75 -17.28 13.28
C TYR A 2 13.45 -17.04 14.08
N MET A 3 13.06 -17.99 14.94
CA MET A 3 11.89 -17.87 15.82
C MET A 3 11.89 -16.59 16.67
N ILE A 4 13.05 -16.16 17.21
CA ILE A 4 13.13 -14.93 18.05
C ILE A 4 12.83 -13.67 17.24
N VAL A 5 13.28 -13.66 15.99
CA VAL A 5 13.06 -12.51 15.09
C VAL A 5 11.63 -12.51 14.53
N VAL A 6 11.18 -13.64 14.00
CA VAL A 6 9.90 -13.75 13.29
C VAL A 6 8.69 -13.70 14.24
N ASP A 7 8.82 -14.31 15.42
CA ASP A 7 7.77 -14.35 16.45
C ASP A 7 7.86 -13.18 17.45
N ASP A 8 8.66 -12.15 17.16
CA ASP A 8 8.85 -10.97 18.03
C ASP A 8 9.19 -11.31 19.47
N MET A 9 10.04 -12.33 19.69
CA MET A 9 10.42 -12.73 21.04
C MET A 9 11.55 -11.85 21.60
N PRO A 10 11.56 -11.55 22.92
CA PRO A 10 12.67 -10.85 23.56
C PRO A 10 14.01 -11.57 23.33
N LEU A 11 15.10 -10.80 23.16
CA LEU A 11 16.44 -11.37 22.96
C LEU A 11 16.89 -12.24 24.14
N CYS A 12 16.39 -11.98 25.36
CA CYS A 12 16.62 -12.81 26.54
C CYS A 12 15.80 -14.11 26.60
N THR A 13 14.94 -14.37 25.60
CA THR A 13 14.09 -15.58 25.57
C THR A 13 14.89 -16.88 25.76
N PRO A 14 16.09 -17.04 25.17
CA PRO A 14 16.90 -18.24 25.35
C PRO A 14 17.29 -18.53 26.82
N GLU A 15 17.39 -17.50 27.66
CA GLU A 15 17.76 -17.63 29.06
C GLU A 15 16.58 -17.86 30.01
N LYS A 16 15.33 -17.79 29.48
CA LYS A 16 14.12 -18.05 30.28
C LYS A 16 13.97 -19.53 30.62
N GLY A 17 13.65 -19.80 31.89
CA GLY A 17 13.57 -21.17 32.43
C GLY A 17 12.65 -22.10 31.61
N GLY A 18 11.50 -21.62 31.14
CA GLY A 18 10.59 -22.40 30.30
C GLY A 18 11.21 -22.79 28.96
N PHE A 19 11.90 -21.84 28.29
CA PHE A 19 12.58 -22.10 27.02
C PHE A 19 13.75 -23.08 27.20
N LEU A 20 14.55 -22.89 28.24
CA LEU A 20 15.64 -23.82 28.59
C LEU A 20 15.12 -25.25 28.83
N LYS A 21 14.01 -25.38 29.59
CA LYS A 21 13.39 -26.68 29.83
C LYS A 21 12.86 -27.33 28.55
N PHE A 22 12.21 -26.53 27.70
CA PHE A 22 11.71 -26.98 26.38
C PHE A 22 12.86 -27.50 25.50
N CYS A 23 13.93 -26.73 25.32
CA CYS A 23 15.09 -27.14 24.54
C CYS A 23 15.76 -28.43 25.10
N LYS A 24 15.94 -28.51 26.42
CA LYS A 24 16.52 -29.70 27.07
C LYS A 24 15.65 -30.93 26.95
N THR A 25 14.32 -30.75 26.87
CA THR A 25 13.40 -31.90 26.70
C THR A 25 13.48 -32.46 25.29
N LEU A 26 13.58 -31.55 24.26
CA LEU A 26 13.69 -31.98 22.86
C LEU A 26 15.08 -32.52 22.51
N GLN A 27 16.13 -31.83 23.00
CA GLN A 27 17.52 -32.19 22.72
C GLN A 27 18.38 -31.94 23.96
N PRO A 28 18.60 -32.93 24.81
CA PRO A 28 19.30 -32.81 26.10
C PRO A 28 20.72 -32.22 25.99
N LEU A 29 21.42 -32.51 24.89
CA LEU A 29 22.81 -32.06 24.67
C LEU A 29 22.89 -30.66 24.01
N TYR A 30 21.76 -30.06 23.61
CA TYR A 30 21.77 -28.74 22.99
C TYR A 30 22.12 -27.66 24.00
N LYS A 31 23.19 -26.93 23.71
CA LYS A 31 23.61 -25.75 24.48
C LYS A 31 22.86 -24.52 23.96
N VAL A 32 21.85 -24.10 24.71
CA VAL A 32 21.08 -22.88 24.37
C VAL A 32 21.99 -21.67 24.48
N PRO A 33 22.04 -20.80 23.45
CA PRO A 33 22.90 -19.59 23.48
C PRO A 33 22.38 -18.58 24.51
N THR A 34 23.29 -17.80 25.08
CA THR A 34 22.97 -16.65 25.94
C THR A 34 22.38 -15.50 25.11
N GLU A 35 21.76 -14.51 25.78
CA GLU A 35 21.26 -13.29 25.14
C GLU A 35 22.38 -12.60 24.33
N LYS A 36 23.58 -12.43 24.95
CA LYS A 36 24.75 -11.84 24.28
C LYS A 36 25.13 -12.61 23.00
N THR A 37 25.17 -13.93 23.08
CA THR A 37 25.49 -14.78 21.93
C THR A 37 24.39 -14.69 20.85
N MET A 38 23.13 -14.59 21.26
CA MET A 38 22.02 -14.44 20.35
C MET A 38 22.08 -13.10 19.61
N THR A 39 22.33 -12.01 20.32
CA THR A 39 22.51 -10.67 19.74
C THR A 39 23.62 -10.67 18.69
N SER A 40 24.81 -11.19 19.02
CA SER A 40 25.92 -11.27 18.07
C SER A 40 25.61 -12.12 16.84
N LYS A 41 24.85 -13.23 17.00
CA LYS A 41 24.39 -14.02 15.87
C LYS A 41 23.39 -13.27 14.98
N ILE A 42 22.51 -12.45 15.57
CA ILE A 42 21.57 -11.60 14.83
C ILE A 42 22.32 -10.54 14.03
N GLU A 43 23.30 -9.87 14.62
CA GLU A 43 24.16 -8.88 13.94
C GLU A 43 24.92 -9.48 12.76
N THR A 44 25.50 -10.68 12.96
CA THR A 44 26.18 -11.41 11.88
C THR A 44 25.22 -11.77 10.75
N LYS A 45 24.03 -12.28 11.09
CA LYS A 45 23.01 -12.67 10.12
C LYS A 45 22.47 -11.45 9.36
N TYR A 46 22.21 -10.35 10.08
CA TYR A 46 21.83 -9.09 9.45
C TYR A 46 22.86 -8.65 8.42
N SER A 47 24.13 -8.67 8.76
CA SER A 47 25.21 -8.24 7.86
C SER A 47 25.27 -9.11 6.61
N ALA A 48 25.14 -10.44 6.76
CA ALA A 48 25.16 -11.39 5.63
C ALA A 48 23.95 -11.20 4.71
N ILE A 49 22.73 -11.16 5.25
CA ILE A 49 21.52 -11.00 4.46
C ILE A 49 21.47 -9.62 3.81
N ARG A 50 21.87 -8.55 4.55
CA ARG A 50 21.97 -7.20 3.99
C ARG A 50 22.88 -7.13 2.77
N LEU A 51 24.02 -7.82 2.80
CA LEU A 51 24.93 -7.88 1.65
C LEU A 51 24.27 -8.59 0.45
N LYS A 52 23.54 -9.68 0.70
CA LYS A 52 22.81 -10.40 -0.37
C LYS A 52 21.72 -9.50 -0.99
N VAL A 53 20.93 -8.82 -0.17
CA VAL A 53 19.90 -7.88 -0.67
C VAL A 53 20.53 -6.74 -1.46
N LYS A 54 21.68 -6.19 -1.02
CA LYS A 54 22.41 -5.18 -1.80
C LYS A 54 22.83 -5.70 -3.16
N ASN A 55 23.30 -6.92 -3.24
CA ASN A 55 23.68 -7.55 -4.51
C ASN A 55 22.47 -7.74 -5.44
N GLU A 56 21.30 -8.12 -4.90
CA GLU A 56 20.07 -8.18 -5.68
C GLU A 56 19.63 -6.80 -6.16
N LEU A 57 19.72 -5.78 -5.31
CA LEU A 57 19.39 -4.39 -5.68
C LEU A 57 20.32 -3.83 -6.74
N SER A 58 21.60 -4.19 -6.74
CA SER A 58 22.54 -3.76 -7.80
C SER A 58 22.19 -4.30 -9.19
N GLN A 59 21.46 -5.43 -9.24
CA GLN A 59 20.99 -6.03 -10.49
C GLN A 59 19.59 -5.51 -10.90
N ALA A 60 18.86 -4.88 -9.98
CA ALA A 60 17.53 -4.34 -10.26
C ALA A 60 17.62 -3.14 -11.21
N LYS A 61 16.94 -3.21 -12.35
CA LYS A 61 16.91 -2.13 -13.36
C LYS A 61 16.17 -0.89 -12.87
N SER A 62 15.19 -1.07 -12.00
CA SER A 62 14.40 0.01 -11.43
C SER A 62 13.84 -0.38 -10.07
N VAL A 63 13.76 0.60 -9.18
CA VAL A 63 13.21 0.44 -7.83
C VAL A 63 12.22 1.54 -7.53
N CYS A 64 11.20 1.21 -6.75
CA CYS A 64 10.31 2.17 -6.12
C CYS A 64 10.56 2.15 -4.62
N LEU A 65 10.75 3.33 -4.03
CA LEU A 65 10.91 3.49 -2.58
C LEU A 65 9.59 3.96 -1.98
N THR A 66 9.28 3.50 -0.78
CA THR A 66 8.23 4.13 0.04
C THR A 66 8.84 4.59 1.35
N SER A 67 8.36 5.70 1.89
CA SER A 67 8.82 6.20 3.19
C SER A 67 7.69 6.88 3.94
N ASP A 68 7.78 6.78 5.26
CA ASP A 68 6.88 7.43 6.19
C ASP A 68 7.60 7.72 7.51
N ILE A 69 7.01 8.54 8.38
CA ILE A 69 7.58 8.92 9.67
C ILE A 69 6.66 8.46 10.78
N TRP A 70 7.21 7.71 11.71
CA TRP A 70 6.49 7.22 12.87
C TRP A 70 7.16 7.65 14.18
N THR A 71 6.35 7.96 15.19
CA THR A 71 6.82 8.24 16.55
C THR A 71 6.24 7.19 17.49
N ASN A 72 7.11 6.47 18.17
CA ASN A 72 6.71 5.53 19.21
C ASN A 72 6.16 6.31 20.41
N SER A 73 4.88 6.12 20.71
CA SER A 73 4.18 6.82 21.79
C SER A 73 4.72 6.46 23.19
N SER A 74 5.34 5.29 23.35
CA SER A 74 5.88 4.82 24.64
C SER A 74 7.24 5.43 24.97
N THR A 75 8.09 5.64 23.96
CA THR A 75 9.46 6.14 24.13
C THR A 75 9.65 7.56 23.62
N MET A 76 8.64 8.11 22.91
CA MET A 76 8.69 9.39 22.19
C MET A 76 9.80 9.46 21.14
N GLN A 77 10.40 8.31 20.80
CA GLN A 77 11.41 8.17 19.77
C GLN A 77 10.74 8.18 18.39
N SER A 78 11.31 8.94 17.46
CA SER A 78 10.85 8.99 16.07
C SER A 78 11.73 8.19 15.13
N TYR A 79 11.14 7.66 14.08
CA TYR A 79 11.82 6.85 13.07
C TYR A 79 11.37 7.25 11.67
N VAL A 80 12.28 7.19 10.71
CA VAL A 80 11.99 7.20 9.27
C VAL A 80 11.99 5.75 8.81
N GLY A 81 10.82 5.27 8.37
CA GLY A 81 10.68 3.95 7.76
C GLY A 81 10.95 4.05 6.25
N VAL A 82 11.67 3.08 5.72
CA VAL A 82 11.90 2.98 4.28
C VAL A 82 11.72 1.54 3.82
N THR A 83 10.90 1.34 2.79
CA THR A 83 10.79 0.07 2.08
C THR A 83 11.17 0.25 0.62
N ILE A 84 11.62 -0.83 -0.01
CA ILE A 84 11.99 -0.85 -1.43
C ILE A 84 11.21 -1.93 -2.16
N HIS A 85 10.78 -1.59 -3.38
CA HIS A 85 10.01 -2.47 -4.24
C HIS A 85 10.67 -2.55 -5.61
N PHE A 86 10.78 -3.75 -6.14
CA PHE A 86 11.32 -4.01 -7.48
C PHE A 86 10.73 -5.30 -8.05
N VAL A 87 10.86 -5.47 -9.36
CA VAL A 87 10.45 -6.72 -10.02
C VAL A 87 11.65 -7.65 -10.09
N LYS A 88 11.49 -8.87 -9.57
CA LYS A 88 12.42 -9.97 -9.74
C LYS A 88 11.71 -11.07 -10.51
N GLU A 89 12.25 -11.44 -11.66
CA GLU A 89 11.57 -12.33 -12.61
C GLU A 89 10.21 -11.77 -13.06
N ASN A 90 9.11 -12.18 -12.43
CA ASN A 90 7.75 -11.75 -12.75
C ASN A 90 6.96 -11.33 -11.51
N ASP A 91 7.60 -11.27 -10.37
CA ASP A 91 6.97 -10.98 -9.10
C ASP A 91 7.48 -9.67 -8.51
N MET A 92 6.58 -9.00 -7.81
CA MET A 92 6.93 -7.84 -7.00
C MET A 92 7.62 -8.31 -5.72
N VAL A 93 8.82 -7.84 -5.51
CA VAL A 93 9.57 -8.04 -4.26
C VAL A 93 9.48 -6.77 -3.44
N CYS A 94 9.15 -6.94 -2.16
CA CYS A 94 9.16 -5.88 -1.15
C CYS A 94 10.17 -6.22 -0.07
N VAL A 95 11.06 -5.28 0.25
CA VAL A 95 12.00 -5.41 1.36
C VAL A 95 11.87 -4.20 2.26
N GLU A 96 11.70 -4.42 3.55
CA GLU A 96 11.76 -3.37 4.57
C GLU A 96 13.23 -3.01 4.82
N LEU A 97 13.71 -1.89 4.27
CA LEU A 97 15.11 -1.46 4.47
C LEU A 97 15.41 -1.13 5.92
N GLY A 98 14.40 -0.75 6.68
CA GLY A 98 14.45 -0.58 8.12
C GLY A 98 13.67 0.63 8.65
N ALA A 99 13.67 0.73 9.99
CA ALA A 99 13.21 1.89 10.76
C ALA A 99 14.43 2.64 11.32
N PHE A 100 14.75 3.78 10.73
CA PHE A 100 15.95 4.55 11.03
C PHE A 100 15.63 5.65 12.04
N PRO A 101 16.41 5.80 13.12
CA PRO A 101 16.20 6.86 14.11
C PRO A 101 16.16 8.26 13.49
N ALA A 102 15.24 9.08 13.98
CA ALA A 102 15.02 10.45 13.52
C ALA A 102 15.10 11.42 14.72
N ASP A 103 16.29 11.46 15.37
CA ASP A 103 16.58 12.30 16.55
C ASP A 103 16.93 13.74 16.16
N PHE A 104 16.30 14.23 15.12
CA PHE A 104 16.51 15.55 14.56
C PHE A 104 15.17 16.25 14.30
N LYS A 105 15.23 17.55 14.07
CA LYS A 105 14.05 18.30 13.66
C LYS A 105 13.57 17.80 12.28
N LYS A 106 12.31 17.41 12.20
CA LYS A 106 11.69 16.81 10.99
C LYS A 106 11.38 17.89 9.94
N ASP A 107 12.33 18.75 9.60
CA ASP A 107 12.25 19.68 8.51
C ASP A 107 12.76 19.07 7.18
N ILE A 108 12.57 19.80 6.08
CA ILE A 108 12.92 19.35 4.73
C ILE A 108 14.42 19.02 4.63
N ALA A 109 15.29 19.85 5.21
CA ALA A 109 16.75 19.70 5.06
C ALA A 109 17.25 18.43 5.73
N ASN A 110 16.87 18.19 6.97
CA ASN A 110 17.28 17.01 7.73
C ASN A 110 16.68 15.71 7.17
N LEU A 111 15.41 15.73 6.74
CA LEU A 111 14.78 14.58 6.09
C LEU A 111 15.44 14.24 4.76
N LYS A 112 15.77 15.26 3.96
CA LYS A 112 16.50 15.11 2.71
C LYS A 112 17.84 14.40 2.92
N GLU A 113 18.65 14.88 3.87
CA GLU A 113 19.95 14.30 4.22
C GLU A 113 19.78 12.85 4.69
N LYS A 114 18.82 12.59 5.57
CA LYS A 114 18.56 11.24 6.10
C LYS A 114 18.13 10.26 5.02
N LEU A 115 17.24 10.65 4.11
CA LEU A 115 16.81 9.80 3.00
C LEU A 115 17.97 9.51 2.03
N ARG A 116 18.83 10.51 1.74
CA ARG A 116 20.03 10.32 0.92
C ARG A 116 21.03 9.37 1.58
N GLU A 117 21.27 9.53 2.88
CA GLU A 117 22.11 8.62 3.66
C GLU A 117 21.62 7.16 3.53
N ILE A 118 20.31 6.93 3.70
CA ILE A 118 19.72 5.60 3.61
C ILE A 118 19.91 5.01 2.20
N VAL A 119 19.60 5.77 1.15
CA VAL A 119 19.73 5.35 -0.26
C VAL A 119 21.19 4.98 -0.56
N ASN A 120 22.15 5.83 -0.17
CA ASN A 120 23.58 5.58 -0.37
C ASN A 120 24.05 4.34 0.40
N ASN A 121 23.61 4.18 1.66
CA ASN A 121 23.94 3.03 2.51
C ASN A 121 23.43 1.70 1.96
N TRP A 122 22.42 1.72 1.10
CA TRP A 122 21.91 0.54 0.40
C TRP A 122 22.50 0.37 -1.01
N GLY A 123 23.30 1.33 -1.49
CA GLY A 123 23.96 1.27 -2.81
C GLY A 123 22.99 1.47 -3.97
N ILE A 124 21.90 2.21 -3.77
CA ILE A 124 20.88 2.48 -4.78
C ILE A 124 21.30 3.73 -5.55
N SER A 125 21.37 3.64 -6.88
CA SER A 125 21.66 4.78 -7.74
C SER A 125 20.40 5.58 -8.07
N ASP A 126 20.58 6.88 -8.37
CA ASP A 126 19.45 7.75 -8.72
C ASP A 126 18.73 7.30 -10.00
N ASP A 127 19.43 6.69 -10.94
CA ASP A 127 18.86 6.19 -12.20
C ASP A 127 17.96 4.97 -11.99
N GLN A 128 18.21 4.19 -10.94
CA GLN A 128 17.35 3.07 -10.56
C GLN A 128 16.04 3.53 -9.94
N ILE A 129 16.02 4.70 -9.27
CA ILE A 129 14.83 5.19 -8.56
C ILE A 129 13.82 5.73 -9.58
N ILE A 130 12.73 4.98 -9.80
CA ILE A 130 11.63 5.42 -10.66
C ILE A 130 10.62 6.26 -9.91
N ALA A 131 10.34 5.93 -8.65
CA ALA A 131 9.41 6.65 -7.82
C ALA A 131 9.77 6.55 -6.33
N PHE A 132 9.36 7.57 -5.59
CA PHE A 132 9.44 7.64 -4.15
C PHE A 132 8.05 8.02 -3.60
N VAL A 133 7.40 7.08 -2.92
CA VAL A 133 6.03 7.23 -2.42
C VAL A 133 6.07 7.65 -0.96
N THR A 134 5.42 8.77 -0.62
CA THR A 134 5.29 9.23 0.77
C THR A 134 3.84 9.60 1.08
N ASP A 135 3.54 9.83 2.35
CA ASP A 135 2.31 10.47 2.75
C ASP A 135 2.19 11.91 2.20
N GLY A 136 1.11 12.59 2.52
CA GLY A 136 0.88 13.98 2.10
C GLY A 136 1.64 15.04 2.92
N GLY A 137 2.48 14.64 3.88
CA GLY A 137 3.23 15.53 4.77
C GLY A 137 4.16 16.48 4.01
N ALA A 138 4.04 17.80 4.25
CA ALA A 138 4.77 18.81 3.49
C ALA A 138 6.30 18.62 3.57
N ASN A 139 6.83 18.24 4.72
CA ASN A 139 8.26 18.12 4.95
C ASN A 139 8.88 16.93 4.22
N ILE A 140 8.30 15.73 4.35
CA ILE A 140 8.83 14.53 3.67
C ILE A 140 8.65 14.63 2.16
N LYS A 141 7.49 15.14 1.70
CA LYS A 141 7.24 15.43 0.29
C LYS A 141 8.26 16.42 -0.28
N GLY A 142 8.53 17.52 0.46
CA GLY A 142 9.52 18.52 0.08
C GLY A 142 10.93 17.94 0.01
N ALA A 143 11.31 17.11 0.98
CA ALA A 143 12.60 16.43 1.02
C ALA A 143 12.81 15.53 -0.20
N VAL A 144 11.83 14.68 -0.54
CA VAL A 144 11.90 13.80 -1.71
C VAL A 144 12.00 14.59 -3.00
N LYS A 145 11.16 15.64 -3.18
CA LYS A 145 11.16 16.45 -4.39
C LYS A 145 12.49 17.20 -4.61
N GLN A 146 13.06 17.76 -3.54
CA GLN A 146 14.33 18.50 -3.63
C GLN A 146 15.53 17.57 -3.84
N GLU A 147 15.50 16.37 -3.29
CA GLU A 147 16.66 15.47 -3.34
C GLU A 147 16.66 14.55 -4.55
N PHE A 148 15.52 13.96 -4.89
CA PHE A 148 15.41 12.94 -5.93
C PHE A 148 14.73 13.44 -7.21
N GLY A 149 14.14 14.63 -7.17
CA GLY A 149 13.43 15.25 -8.29
C GLY A 149 11.92 15.18 -8.16
N GLU A 150 11.27 16.24 -8.65
CA GLU A 150 9.81 16.41 -8.53
C GLU A 150 9.02 15.32 -9.23
N SER A 151 9.49 14.84 -10.37
CA SER A 151 8.84 13.79 -11.18
C SER A 151 8.86 12.41 -10.53
N LYS A 152 9.76 12.17 -9.58
CA LYS A 152 9.87 10.90 -8.86
C LYS A 152 8.97 10.81 -7.63
N HIS A 153 8.46 11.95 -7.14
CA HIS A 153 7.58 11.93 -5.97
C HIS A 153 6.16 11.49 -6.34
N VAL A 154 5.65 10.49 -5.60
CA VAL A 154 4.26 10.01 -5.67
C VAL A 154 3.63 10.17 -4.30
N THR A 155 2.48 10.86 -4.24
CA THR A 155 1.71 10.94 -2.99
C THR A 155 0.97 9.63 -2.75
N CYS A 156 1.02 9.10 -1.54
CA CYS A 156 0.33 7.89 -1.15
C CYS A 156 -1.17 7.98 -1.44
N PHE A 157 -1.62 7.12 -2.34
CA PHE A 157 -3.02 7.07 -2.74
C PHE A 157 -3.92 6.63 -1.58
N GLY A 158 -3.47 5.68 -0.76
CA GLY A 158 -4.22 5.20 0.39
C GLY A 158 -4.47 6.29 1.43
N HIS A 159 -3.46 7.10 1.78
CA HIS A 159 -3.63 8.27 2.65
C HIS A 159 -4.64 9.27 2.06
N THR A 160 -4.61 9.48 0.75
CA THR A 160 -5.56 10.38 0.07
C THR A 160 -6.99 9.86 0.17
N ILE A 161 -7.22 8.56 -0.04
CA ILE A 161 -8.53 7.91 0.14
C ILE A 161 -9.00 8.01 1.60
N ASN A 162 -8.11 7.74 2.56
CA ASN A 162 -8.44 7.89 3.99
C ASN A 162 -8.85 9.32 4.33
N ASN A 163 -8.15 10.32 3.80
CA ASN A 163 -8.48 11.72 4.02
C ASN A 163 -9.84 12.11 3.43
N ILE A 164 -10.28 11.48 2.34
CA ILE A 164 -11.64 11.65 1.81
C ILE A 164 -12.66 11.07 2.82
N GLY A 165 -12.43 9.86 3.31
CA GLY A 165 -13.28 9.26 4.34
C GLY A 165 -13.35 10.11 5.62
N GLN A 166 -12.21 10.64 6.07
CA GLN A 166 -12.16 11.54 7.24
C GLN A 166 -12.92 12.84 7.00
N ALA A 167 -12.85 13.42 5.79
CA ALA A 167 -13.62 14.63 5.46
C ALA A 167 -15.13 14.39 5.55
N ILE A 168 -15.63 13.21 5.17
CA ILE A 168 -17.04 12.85 5.33
C ILE A 168 -17.41 12.76 6.80
N ILE A 169 -16.57 12.10 7.61
CA ILE A 169 -16.81 11.83 9.03
C ILE A 169 -16.74 13.13 9.86
N GLN A 170 -15.86 14.07 9.49
CA GLN A 170 -15.55 15.30 10.22
C GLN A 170 -16.29 16.52 9.68
N ASN A 171 -17.07 16.38 8.60
CA ASN A 171 -17.69 17.51 7.93
C ASN A 171 -18.75 18.18 8.83
N ASN A 172 -18.27 19.10 9.65
CA ASN A 172 -19.05 20.19 10.25
C ASN A 172 -18.15 21.42 10.30
N ASN A 173 -18.69 22.56 9.96
CA ASN A 173 -18.01 23.87 9.89
C ASN A 173 -17.57 24.43 11.28
N ASP A 174 -17.27 23.56 12.25
CA ASP A 174 -16.78 23.98 13.56
C ASP A 174 -15.42 23.35 13.84
N ASP A 175 -14.37 24.15 13.68
CA ASP A 175 -13.00 23.92 14.16
C ASP A 175 -12.90 24.08 15.69
N ALA A 176 -13.83 23.53 16.45
CA ALA A 176 -13.76 23.50 17.90
C ALA A 176 -13.41 22.09 18.35
N ILE A 177 -12.20 21.96 18.87
CA ILE A 177 -11.79 20.83 19.73
C ILE A 177 -12.57 20.99 21.03
N ASP A 178 -13.74 20.36 21.12
CA ASP A 178 -14.48 20.27 22.37
C ASP A 178 -14.59 18.82 22.79
N ASP A 179 -13.79 18.49 23.80
CA ASP A 179 -13.97 17.30 24.65
C ASP A 179 -15.17 17.45 25.63
N ASP A 180 -16.06 18.41 25.41
CA ASP A 180 -17.19 18.67 26.29
C ASP A 180 -18.33 17.68 26.06
N GLU A 181 -18.70 16.98 27.14
CA GLU A 181 -19.77 15.99 27.26
C GLU A 181 -21.20 16.55 27.16
N ASN A 182 -21.39 17.77 26.68
CA ASN A 182 -22.73 18.37 26.58
C ASN A 182 -23.45 17.89 25.31
N GLU A 183 -24.56 17.20 25.54
CA GLU A 183 -25.55 16.77 24.54
C GLU A 183 -26.19 18.00 23.87
N THR A 184 -25.58 18.49 22.78
CA THR A 184 -26.31 19.32 21.83
C THR A 184 -27.11 18.39 20.91
N GLU A 185 -28.43 18.48 20.93
CA GLU A 185 -29.34 17.84 19.97
C GLU A 185 -29.16 18.47 18.58
N GLY A 186 -28.03 18.20 17.95
CA GLY A 186 -27.75 18.59 16.59
C GLY A 186 -27.84 17.35 15.69
N GLY A 187 -28.73 17.32 14.71
CA GLY A 187 -28.89 16.21 13.75
C GLY A 187 -27.75 16.07 12.77
N THR A 188 -26.50 16.12 13.23
CA THR A 188 -25.30 16.03 12.39
C THR A 188 -24.74 14.61 12.35
N LEU A 189 -23.99 14.28 11.30
CA LEU A 189 -23.28 12.99 11.21
C LEU A 189 -22.33 12.78 12.40
N LYS A 190 -21.67 13.83 12.87
CA LYS A 190 -20.74 13.79 14.02
C LYS A 190 -21.45 13.35 15.30
N ASP A 191 -22.65 13.89 15.58
CA ASP A 191 -23.44 13.55 16.75
C ASP A 191 -23.95 12.12 16.67
N LEU A 192 -24.40 11.72 15.48
CA LEU A 192 -24.84 10.35 15.22
C LEU A 192 -23.69 9.35 15.43
N LEU A 193 -22.50 9.65 14.93
CA LEU A 193 -21.31 8.82 15.16
C LEU A 193 -20.89 8.79 16.63
N LYS A 194 -20.98 9.90 17.38
CA LYS A 194 -20.76 9.92 18.84
C LYS A 194 -21.71 8.97 19.56
N LYS A 195 -23.00 8.97 19.18
CA LYS A 195 -24.01 8.08 19.74
C LYS A 195 -23.69 6.60 19.47
N VAL A 196 -23.32 6.26 18.23
CA VAL A 196 -22.89 4.90 17.87
C VAL A 196 -21.65 4.48 18.66
N LYS A 197 -20.62 5.35 18.72
CA LYS A 197 -19.39 5.10 19.51
C LYS A 197 -19.69 4.86 20.99
N LYS A 198 -20.63 5.61 21.59
CA LYS A 198 -21.06 5.43 22.99
C LYS A 198 -21.68 4.04 23.18
N ILE A 199 -22.57 3.61 22.28
CA ILE A 199 -23.17 2.27 22.30
C ILE A 199 -22.09 1.18 22.13
N VAL A 200 -21.22 1.30 21.14
CA VAL A 200 -20.15 0.33 20.89
C VAL A 200 -19.23 0.21 22.11
N LYS A 201 -18.80 1.34 22.68
CA LYS A 201 -17.98 1.38 23.90
C LYS A 201 -18.69 0.67 25.08
N PHE A 202 -19.98 0.94 25.28
CA PHE A 202 -20.78 0.32 26.34
C PHE A 202 -20.76 -1.21 26.24
N PHE A 203 -21.04 -1.79 25.07
CA PHE A 203 -21.02 -3.23 24.86
C PHE A 203 -19.62 -3.84 24.96
N ARG A 204 -18.56 -3.07 24.74
CA ARG A 204 -17.18 -3.53 24.85
C ARG A 204 -16.64 -3.48 26.28
N THR A 205 -17.17 -2.60 27.12
CA THR A 205 -16.70 -2.39 28.50
C THR A 205 -17.60 -3.03 29.56
N SER A 206 -18.86 -3.28 29.23
CA SER A 206 -19.83 -3.93 30.15
C SER A 206 -19.90 -5.43 29.87
N GLU A 207 -19.41 -6.24 30.80
CA GLU A 207 -19.51 -7.71 30.70
C GLU A 207 -20.96 -8.19 30.63
N VAL A 208 -21.87 -7.57 31.41
CA VAL A 208 -23.29 -7.88 31.41
C VAL A 208 -23.92 -7.64 30.04
N ALA A 209 -23.66 -6.47 29.45
CA ALA A 209 -24.18 -6.13 28.12
C ALA A 209 -23.59 -7.08 27.04
N ALA A 210 -22.29 -7.32 27.08
CA ALA A 210 -21.62 -8.23 26.15
C ALA A 210 -22.14 -9.67 26.26
N LYS A 211 -22.41 -10.14 27.48
CA LYS A 211 -22.99 -11.48 27.71
C LYS A 211 -24.42 -11.55 27.16
N LYS A 212 -25.30 -10.59 27.50
CA LYS A 212 -26.66 -10.56 26.97
C LYS A 212 -26.70 -10.51 25.44
N LEU A 213 -25.79 -9.76 24.81
CA LEU A 213 -25.71 -9.71 23.34
C LEU A 213 -25.33 -11.08 22.74
N ARG A 214 -24.35 -11.77 23.32
CA ARG A 214 -23.96 -13.13 22.90
C ARG A 214 -25.14 -14.12 23.09
N ASP A 215 -25.79 -14.08 24.23
CA ASP A 215 -26.90 -14.97 24.55
C ASP A 215 -28.09 -14.75 23.60
N TYR A 216 -28.38 -13.47 23.28
CA TYR A 216 -29.42 -13.13 22.31
C TYR A 216 -29.09 -13.60 20.89
N GLN A 217 -27.83 -13.40 20.41
CA GLN A 217 -27.39 -13.91 19.10
C GLN A 217 -27.50 -15.44 19.05
N LYS A 218 -27.07 -16.13 20.10
CA LYS A 218 -27.13 -17.58 20.20
C LYS A 218 -28.57 -18.12 20.16
N SER A 219 -29.50 -17.49 20.91
CA SER A 219 -30.91 -17.88 20.94
C SER A 219 -31.62 -17.70 19.59
N ASN A 220 -31.14 -16.79 18.75
CA ASN A 220 -31.64 -16.55 17.39
C ASN A 220 -30.86 -17.30 16.29
N GLY A 221 -29.98 -18.23 16.64
CA GLY A 221 -29.21 -19.02 15.68
C GLY A 221 -28.17 -18.21 14.89
N GLN A 222 -27.79 -17.01 15.38
CA GLN A 222 -26.84 -16.13 14.72
C GLN A 222 -25.40 -16.44 15.18
N SER A 223 -24.43 -16.11 14.33
CA SER A 223 -23.02 -16.20 14.68
C SER A 223 -22.67 -15.20 15.78
N ASN A 224 -21.80 -15.60 16.72
CA ASN A 224 -21.36 -14.76 17.82
C ASN A 224 -20.39 -13.65 17.35
N LEU A 225 -20.93 -12.54 16.89
CA LEU A 225 -20.17 -11.38 16.44
C LEU A 225 -20.00 -10.37 17.57
N LYS A 226 -18.77 -9.84 17.70
CA LYS A 226 -18.47 -8.73 18.62
C LYS A 226 -18.53 -7.41 17.87
N LEU A 227 -18.96 -6.35 18.57
CA LEU A 227 -18.87 -4.98 18.04
C LEU A 227 -17.42 -4.57 17.84
N ILE A 228 -17.17 -3.85 16.75
CA ILE A 228 -15.87 -3.29 16.38
C ILE A 228 -15.87 -1.84 16.84
N GLN A 229 -14.81 -1.41 17.51
CA GLN A 229 -14.61 -0.01 17.91
C GLN A 229 -13.69 0.66 16.89
N GLU A 230 -14.05 1.86 16.48
CA GLU A 230 -13.21 2.71 15.66
C GLU A 230 -11.86 2.99 16.34
N VAL A 231 -10.79 2.94 15.55
CA VAL A 231 -9.43 3.30 15.97
C VAL A 231 -8.93 4.37 15.00
N ARG A 232 -8.89 5.64 15.44
CA ARG A 232 -8.59 6.81 14.59
C ARG A 232 -7.40 6.64 13.64
N PRO A 233 -6.25 6.05 14.03
CA PRO A 233 -5.12 5.86 13.11
C PRO A 233 -5.37 4.79 12.03
N ARG A 234 -6.35 3.90 12.20
CA ARG A 234 -6.61 2.82 11.25
C ARG A 234 -7.62 3.25 10.19
N TRP A 235 -7.19 3.17 8.95
CA TRP A 235 -8.06 3.36 7.81
C TRP A 235 -9.25 2.41 7.87
N ASN A 236 -10.38 2.86 7.35
CA ASN A 236 -11.63 2.08 7.30
C ASN A 236 -12.24 1.68 8.64
N SER A 237 -11.60 1.97 9.78
CA SER A 237 -12.11 1.51 11.08
C SER A 237 -13.50 2.08 11.43
N CYS A 238 -13.83 3.27 10.95
CA CYS A 238 -15.16 3.85 11.09
C CYS A 238 -16.19 3.07 10.26
N PHE A 239 -15.87 2.76 8.98
CA PHE A 239 -16.73 1.93 8.13
C PHE A 239 -16.97 0.55 8.76
N GLU A 240 -15.91 -0.14 9.20
CA GLU A 240 -16.01 -1.46 9.84
C GLU A 240 -16.86 -1.42 11.12
N MET A 241 -16.74 -0.35 11.89
CA MET A 241 -17.59 -0.11 13.08
C MET A 241 -19.06 0.02 12.68
N LEU A 242 -19.35 0.85 11.67
CA LEU A 242 -20.71 1.09 11.20
C LEU A 242 -21.33 -0.16 10.56
N GLU A 243 -20.62 -0.84 9.69
CA GLU A 243 -21.08 -2.08 9.05
C GLU A 243 -21.42 -3.16 10.10
N ARG A 244 -20.53 -3.34 11.10
CA ARG A 244 -20.78 -4.26 12.20
C ARG A 244 -21.94 -3.83 13.09
N PHE A 245 -22.08 -2.53 13.36
CA PHE A 245 -23.19 -1.98 14.12
C PHE A 245 -24.51 -2.21 13.39
N MET A 246 -24.58 -1.95 12.09
CA MET A 246 -25.76 -2.18 11.27
C MET A 246 -26.14 -3.67 11.23
N THR A 247 -25.17 -4.56 11.06
CA THR A 247 -25.38 -6.02 11.10
C THR A 247 -26.00 -6.48 12.41
N LEU A 248 -25.66 -5.85 13.53
CA LEU A 248 -26.12 -6.22 14.85
C LEU A 248 -27.23 -5.30 15.40
N SER A 249 -27.72 -4.34 14.63
CA SER A 249 -28.62 -3.26 15.07
C SER A 249 -29.86 -3.79 15.81
N THR A 250 -30.51 -4.80 15.26
CA THR A 250 -31.69 -5.43 15.88
C THR A 250 -31.36 -6.10 17.23
N CYS A 251 -30.22 -6.83 17.27
CA CYS A 251 -29.77 -7.48 18.51
C CYS A 251 -29.42 -6.45 19.60
N ILE A 252 -28.73 -5.37 19.19
CA ILE A 252 -28.33 -4.27 20.06
C ILE A 252 -29.58 -3.60 20.64
N ALA A 253 -30.59 -3.28 19.81
CA ALA A 253 -31.83 -2.64 20.23
C ALA A 253 -32.57 -3.48 21.28
N GLN A 254 -32.73 -4.77 21.06
CA GLN A 254 -33.39 -5.68 21.97
C GLN A 254 -32.64 -5.81 23.31
N VAL A 255 -31.33 -5.90 23.28
CA VAL A 255 -30.51 -5.98 24.50
C VAL A 255 -30.54 -4.66 25.28
N ILE A 256 -30.46 -3.51 24.60
CA ILE A 256 -30.58 -2.19 25.24
C ILE A 256 -31.95 -2.07 25.94
N LEU A 257 -33.04 -2.45 25.28
CA LEU A 257 -34.36 -2.43 25.86
C LEU A 257 -34.44 -3.28 27.14
N GLN A 258 -33.92 -4.51 27.11
CA GLN A 258 -33.86 -5.39 28.28
C GLN A 258 -33.04 -4.79 29.43
N LEU A 259 -31.92 -4.11 29.12
CA LEU A 259 -31.06 -3.48 30.12
C LEU A 259 -31.68 -2.21 30.71
N GLN A 260 -32.48 -1.48 29.94
CA GLN A 260 -33.24 -0.30 30.41
C GLN A 260 -34.41 -0.67 31.30
N MET A 261 -34.98 -1.87 31.14
CA MET A 261 -36.04 -2.38 32.03
C MET A 261 -35.51 -2.85 33.39
N ASP A 262 -34.23 -3.19 33.48
CA ASP A 262 -33.58 -3.64 34.73
C ASP A 262 -33.13 -2.43 35.56
N LYS A 263 -33.62 -2.30 36.79
CA LYS A 263 -33.31 -1.18 37.70
C LYS A 263 -31.80 -1.02 37.97
N ASN A 264 -31.03 -2.12 37.94
CA ASN A 264 -29.61 -2.11 38.25
C ASN A 264 -28.73 -1.62 37.08
N THR A 265 -29.22 -1.73 35.84
CA THR A 265 -28.47 -1.40 34.63
C THR A 265 -28.99 -0.15 33.91
N ARG A 266 -30.23 0.23 34.15
CA ARG A 266 -30.93 1.34 33.47
C ARG A 266 -30.15 2.64 33.42
N ALA A 267 -29.57 3.07 34.54
CA ALA A 267 -28.89 4.37 34.65
C ALA A 267 -27.58 4.45 33.81
N ARG A 268 -27.00 3.31 33.42
CA ARG A 268 -25.73 3.22 32.67
C ARG A 268 -25.95 2.83 31.22
N THR A 269 -27.18 2.43 30.85
CA THR A 269 -27.47 1.95 29.50
C THR A 269 -27.69 3.13 28.55
N PRO A 270 -26.95 3.24 27.45
CA PRO A 270 -27.12 4.31 26.47
C PRO A 270 -28.49 4.20 25.76
N ASN A 271 -28.96 5.31 25.23
CA ASN A 271 -30.13 5.30 24.35
C ASN A 271 -29.76 4.68 23.00
N MET A 272 -30.69 3.92 22.43
CA MET A 272 -30.55 3.39 21.07
C MET A 272 -30.72 4.52 20.05
N VAL A 273 -30.15 4.35 18.87
CA VAL A 273 -30.41 5.19 17.69
C VAL A 273 -31.87 5.02 17.24
N THR A 274 -32.49 6.09 16.73
CA THR A 274 -33.84 6.06 16.17
C THR A 274 -33.89 5.36 14.81
N ALA A 275 -35.09 5.06 14.31
CA ALA A 275 -35.24 4.46 12.99
C ALA A 275 -34.69 5.37 11.88
N GLU A 276 -34.95 6.68 11.95
CA GLU A 276 -34.42 7.67 10.99
C GLU A 276 -32.88 7.77 11.04
N GLU A 277 -32.31 7.68 12.25
CA GLU A 277 -30.87 7.63 12.44
C GLU A 277 -30.25 6.33 11.86
N VAL A 278 -30.96 5.21 11.96
CA VAL A 278 -30.53 3.93 11.33
C VAL A 278 -30.51 4.07 9.80
N ASP A 279 -31.52 4.69 9.19
CA ASP A 279 -31.56 4.93 7.76
C ASP A 279 -30.38 5.82 7.31
N ALA A 280 -30.10 6.90 8.05
CA ALA A 280 -28.95 7.76 7.79
C ALA A 280 -27.60 7.01 7.91
N LEU A 281 -27.44 6.17 8.94
CA LEU A 281 -26.25 5.34 9.12
C LEU A 281 -26.05 4.35 7.98
N LYS A 282 -27.13 3.76 7.48
CA LYS A 282 -27.11 2.85 6.33
C LYS A 282 -26.60 3.57 5.07
N GLU A 283 -27.18 4.73 4.76
CA GLU A 283 -26.76 5.54 3.62
C GLU A 283 -25.29 5.97 3.72
N VAL A 284 -24.83 6.41 4.90
CA VAL A 284 -23.41 6.75 5.13
C VAL A 284 -22.51 5.52 4.96
N THR A 285 -22.94 4.36 5.45
CA THR A 285 -22.18 3.12 5.29
C THR A 285 -22.05 2.75 3.81
N ASP A 286 -23.12 2.87 3.04
CA ASP A 286 -23.12 2.61 1.59
C ASP A 286 -22.21 3.59 0.83
N ILE A 287 -22.16 4.87 1.26
CA ILE A 287 -21.28 5.90 0.70
C ILE A 287 -19.80 5.63 1.03
N LEU A 288 -19.49 5.14 2.23
CA LEU A 288 -18.11 4.82 2.64
C LEU A 288 -17.60 3.50 2.05
N LYS A 289 -18.49 2.57 1.68
CA LYS A 289 -18.14 1.24 1.18
C LYS A 289 -17.18 1.24 0.00
N PRO A 290 -17.36 2.04 -1.07
CA PRO A 290 -16.40 2.09 -2.18
C PRO A 290 -14.99 2.53 -1.75
N LEU A 291 -14.85 3.41 -0.75
CA LEU A 291 -13.54 3.81 -0.22
C LEU A 291 -12.86 2.65 0.50
N HIS A 292 -13.62 1.85 1.25
CA HIS A 292 -13.12 0.64 1.89
C HIS A 292 -12.66 -0.40 0.86
N GLU A 293 -13.43 -0.63 -0.20
CA GLU A 293 -13.08 -1.55 -1.28
C GLU A 293 -11.78 -1.13 -2.00
N ILE A 294 -11.62 0.18 -2.30
CA ILE A 294 -10.41 0.74 -2.91
C ILE A 294 -9.19 0.52 -2.01
N THR A 295 -9.33 0.83 -0.73
CA THR A 295 -8.24 0.66 0.23
C THR A 295 -7.80 -0.81 0.31
N SER A 296 -8.77 -1.73 0.38
CA SER A 296 -8.51 -3.17 0.42
C SER A 296 -7.81 -3.67 -0.85
N GLU A 297 -8.20 -3.14 -2.03
CA GLU A 297 -7.59 -3.51 -3.33
C GLU A 297 -6.15 -3.01 -3.47
N LEU A 298 -5.79 -1.89 -2.82
CA LEU A 298 -4.47 -1.26 -2.94
C LEU A 298 -3.47 -1.64 -1.84
N CYS A 299 -3.92 -2.26 -0.76
CA CYS A 299 -3.06 -2.60 0.39
C CYS A 299 -2.06 -3.75 0.14
N GLY A 300 -2.10 -4.42 -1.02
CA GLY A 300 -1.17 -5.52 -1.33
C GLY A 300 0.23 -5.02 -1.69
N GLU A 301 1.24 -5.35 -0.90
CA GLU A 301 2.64 -4.94 -1.13
C GLU A 301 3.38 -5.73 -2.22
N LYS A 302 2.94 -6.96 -2.46
CA LYS A 302 3.46 -7.85 -3.52
C LYS A 302 2.61 -7.79 -4.80
N ASN A 303 1.71 -6.82 -4.92
CA ASN A 303 0.82 -6.68 -6.06
C ASN A 303 1.08 -5.36 -6.79
N VAL A 304 1.02 -5.42 -8.12
CA VAL A 304 0.98 -4.20 -8.94
C VAL A 304 -0.29 -3.42 -8.61
N ASN A 305 -0.15 -2.19 -8.13
CA ASN A 305 -1.27 -1.38 -7.67
C ASN A 305 -1.34 0.03 -8.29
N ILE A 306 -0.23 0.60 -8.76
CA ILE A 306 -0.21 1.94 -9.38
C ILE A 306 -1.15 2.05 -10.59
N SER A 307 -1.22 1.03 -11.44
CA SER A 307 -2.07 0.98 -12.63
C SER A 307 -3.57 0.94 -12.32
N LYS A 308 -3.93 0.58 -11.08
CA LYS A 308 -5.31 0.53 -10.61
C LYS A 308 -5.88 1.90 -10.22
N CYS A 309 -5.03 2.90 -9.98
CA CYS A 309 -5.46 4.20 -9.41
C CYS A 309 -6.48 4.92 -10.30
N ILE A 310 -6.20 5.06 -11.60
CA ILE A 310 -7.14 5.73 -12.53
C ILE A 310 -8.48 4.97 -12.61
N PRO A 311 -8.51 3.65 -12.91
CA PRO A 311 -9.79 2.94 -12.99
C PRO A 311 -10.56 2.89 -11.66
N LEU A 312 -9.87 2.89 -10.51
CA LEU A 312 -10.53 2.91 -9.20
C LEU A 312 -11.21 4.25 -8.92
N VAL A 313 -10.58 5.38 -9.29
CA VAL A 313 -11.21 6.71 -9.15
C VAL A 313 -12.41 6.85 -10.07
N ALA A 314 -12.29 6.41 -11.33
CA ALA A 314 -13.43 6.40 -12.25
C ALA A 314 -14.58 5.53 -11.74
N GLY A 315 -14.25 4.35 -11.18
CA GLY A 315 -15.21 3.47 -10.53
C GLY A 315 -15.87 4.10 -9.30
N LEU A 316 -15.09 4.75 -8.44
CA LEU A 316 -15.57 5.47 -7.26
C LEU A 316 -16.59 6.54 -7.63
N LYS A 317 -16.27 7.40 -8.59
CA LYS A 317 -17.18 8.44 -9.08
C LYS A 317 -18.51 7.84 -9.56
N LYS A 318 -18.45 6.80 -10.40
CA LYS A 318 -19.64 6.13 -10.95
C LYS A 318 -20.46 5.45 -9.83
N ALA A 319 -19.82 4.72 -8.92
CA ALA A 319 -20.51 4.07 -7.81
C ALA A 319 -21.21 5.09 -6.92
N THR A 320 -20.56 6.22 -6.61
CA THR A 320 -21.14 7.30 -5.79
C THR A 320 -22.33 7.97 -6.49
N MET A 321 -22.27 8.17 -7.81
CA MET A 321 -23.36 8.80 -8.58
C MET A 321 -24.65 7.98 -8.51
N ILE A 322 -24.55 6.65 -8.48
CA ILE A 322 -25.69 5.72 -8.44
C ILE A 322 -26.40 5.73 -7.08
N ILE A 323 -25.70 6.06 -5.99
CA ILE A 323 -26.27 6.13 -4.64
C ILE A 323 -27.22 7.34 -4.58
N GLU A 324 -28.50 7.13 -4.25
CA GLU A 324 -29.50 8.18 -4.09
C GLU A 324 -29.96 8.28 -2.63
N PRO A 325 -29.25 9.06 -1.79
CA PRO A 325 -29.60 9.20 -0.39
C PRO A 325 -30.92 9.96 -0.24
N THR A 326 -31.74 9.52 0.70
CA THR A 326 -33.02 10.17 1.05
C THR A 326 -32.86 11.12 2.23
N THR A 327 -31.99 10.76 3.19
CA THR A 327 -31.75 11.54 4.41
C THR A 327 -30.87 12.78 4.12
N ALA A 328 -31.02 13.82 4.95
CA ALA A 328 -30.17 15.01 4.85
C ALA A 328 -28.68 14.67 5.09
N ILE A 329 -28.39 13.81 6.07
CA ILE A 329 -27.04 13.35 6.40
C ILE A 329 -26.43 12.60 5.21
N GLY A 330 -27.16 11.68 4.59
CA GLY A 330 -26.69 10.92 3.44
C GLY A 330 -26.40 11.82 2.22
N LYS A 331 -27.26 12.81 1.95
CA LYS A 331 -27.05 13.79 0.86
C LYS A 331 -25.77 14.58 1.08
N ILE A 332 -25.57 15.12 2.29
CA ILE A 332 -24.35 15.85 2.63
C ILE A 332 -23.10 14.94 2.50
N ALA A 333 -23.16 13.72 3.00
CA ALA A 333 -22.04 12.77 2.90
C ALA A 333 -21.67 12.47 1.44
N LYS A 334 -22.66 12.28 0.56
CA LYS A 334 -22.45 12.10 -0.88
C LYS A 334 -21.80 13.32 -1.53
N ASP A 335 -22.30 14.51 -1.24
CA ASP A 335 -21.76 15.76 -1.81
C ASP A 335 -20.32 16.02 -1.36
N VAL A 336 -20.00 15.76 -0.10
CA VAL A 336 -18.63 15.82 0.43
C VAL A 336 -17.73 14.83 -0.29
N LEU A 337 -18.16 13.57 -0.45
CA LEU A 337 -17.39 12.58 -1.17
C LEU A 337 -17.04 13.05 -2.59
N LEU A 338 -18.04 13.48 -3.36
CA LEU A 338 -17.83 13.94 -4.75
C LEU A 338 -16.91 15.17 -4.81
N THR A 339 -17.10 16.12 -3.90
CA THR A 339 -16.26 17.32 -3.81
C THR A 339 -14.81 16.99 -3.48
N GLU A 340 -14.57 16.13 -2.50
CA GLU A 340 -13.22 15.74 -2.10
C GLU A 340 -12.53 14.86 -3.16
N VAL A 341 -13.26 13.97 -3.84
CA VAL A 341 -12.74 13.21 -4.98
C VAL A 341 -12.34 14.15 -6.12
N GLN A 342 -13.19 15.13 -6.46
CA GLN A 342 -12.87 16.11 -7.49
C GLN A 342 -11.66 16.96 -7.10
N LYS A 343 -11.58 17.45 -5.88
CA LYS A 343 -10.47 18.25 -5.37
C LYS A 343 -9.12 17.52 -5.42
N ARG A 344 -9.09 16.25 -5.04
CA ARG A 344 -7.85 15.49 -4.87
C ARG A 344 -7.41 14.76 -6.13
N TYR A 345 -8.35 14.38 -7.00
CA TYR A 345 -8.09 13.52 -8.16
C TYR A 345 -8.45 14.15 -9.51
N ALA A 346 -8.81 15.45 -9.56
CA ALA A 346 -9.09 16.15 -10.81
C ALA A 346 -7.98 15.98 -11.87
N ASN A 347 -6.73 15.98 -11.42
CA ASN A 347 -5.55 15.92 -12.28
C ASN A 347 -4.84 14.54 -12.25
N LEU A 348 -5.48 13.50 -11.74
CA LEU A 348 -4.84 12.18 -11.60
C LEU A 348 -4.34 11.64 -12.94
N GLU A 349 -5.17 11.73 -13.99
CA GLU A 349 -4.82 11.26 -15.33
C GLU A 349 -3.71 12.08 -16.00
N ALA A 350 -3.53 13.36 -15.57
CA ALA A 350 -2.47 14.22 -16.08
C ALA A 350 -1.08 13.83 -15.54
N VAL A 351 -1.01 13.11 -14.43
CA VAL A 351 0.23 12.66 -13.82
C VAL A 351 0.77 11.46 -14.58
N VAL A 352 1.89 11.65 -15.28
CA VAL A 352 2.46 10.71 -16.26
C VAL A 352 2.61 9.29 -15.70
N ILE A 353 3.10 9.15 -14.46
CA ILE A 353 3.38 7.84 -13.85
C ILE A 353 2.13 6.96 -13.73
N TYR A 354 0.97 7.54 -13.35
CA TYR A 354 -0.30 6.81 -13.29
C TYR A 354 -0.79 6.45 -14.70
N GLY A 355 -0.74 7.42 -15.63
CA GLY A 355 -1.19 7.22 -17.00
C GLY A 355 -0.39 6.13 -17.72
N VAL A 356 0.94 6.18 -17.63
CA VAL A 356 1.86 5.19 -18.24
C VAL A 356 1.61 3.81 -17.66
N ALA A 357 1.55 3.68 -16.33
CA ALA A 357 1.28 2.40 -15.69
C ALA A 357 -0.08 1.82 -16.06
N THR A 358 -1.12 2.67 -16.17
CA THR A 358 -2.47 2.25 -16.59
C THR A 358 -2.50 1.77 -18.03
N ILE A 359 -1.83 2.47 -18.96
CA ILE A 359 -1.72 2.04 -20.37
C ILE A 359 -0.97 0.71 -20.48
N LEU A 360 0.12 0.56 -19.74
CA LEU A 360 0.95 -0.65 -19.76
C LEU A 360 0.34 -1.83 -18.99
N ASP A 361 -0.76 -1.62 -18.28
CA ASP A 361 -1.51 -2.73 -17.68
C ASP A 361 -2.44 -3.37 -18.72
N PRO A 362 -2.22 -4.65 -19.09
CA PRO A 362 -3.03 -5.32 -20.12
C PRO A 362 -4.52 -5.40 -19.79
N ARG A 363 -4.89 -5.20 -18.52
CA ARG A 363 -6.29 -5.25 -18.05
C ARG A 363 -7.06 -3.97 -18.28
N TYR A 364 -6.36 -2.82 -18.36
CA TYR A 364 -6.98 -1.49 -18.41
C TYR A 364 -6.70 -0.76 -19.72
N LYS A 365 -5.43 -0.66 -20.12
CA LYS A 365 -5.00 0.04 -21.33
C LYS A 365 -5.62 1.44 -21.44
N LYS A 366 -6.23 1.77 -22.58
CA LYS A 366 -6.92 3.05 -22.82
C LYS A 366 -8.31 3.14 -22.18
N ALA A 367 -8.93 2.00 -21.87
CA ALA A 367 -10.34 1.94 -21.45
C ALA A 367 -10.62 2.58 -20.08
N ALA A 368 -9.58 2.76 -19.26
CA ALA A 368 -9.70 3.33 -17.93
C ALA A 368 -9.73 4.87 -17.90
N PHE A 369 -9.36 5.54 -18.98
CA PHE A 369 -9.27 7.00 -19.03
C PHE A 369 -10.63 7.64 -19.36
N GLU A 370 -10.95 8.70 -18.59
CA GLU A 370 -12.08 9.58 -18.89
C GLU A 370 -11.68 10.66 -19.89
N ASN A 371 -10.40 11.10 -19.89
CA ASN A 371 -9.89 12.15 -20.77
C ASN A 371 -8.91 11.58 -21.82
N SER A 372 -9.30 11.68 -23.11
CA SER A 372 -8.51 11.19 -24.24
C SER A 372 -7.18 11.92 -24.42
N ILE A 373 -7.08 13.21 -23.99
CA ILE A 373 -5.85 14.01 -24.11
C ILE A 373 -4.77 13.42 -23.17
N TYR A 374 -5.13 13.12 -21.92
CA TYR A 374 -4.19 12.53 -20.97
C TYR A 374 -3.77 11.12 -21.35
N CYS A 375 -4.71 10.32 -21.90
CA CYS A 375 -4.40 9.03 -22.47
C CYS A 375 -3.37 9.15 -23.62
N SER A 376 -3.57 10.10 -24.54
CA SER A 376 -2.65 10.34 -25.66
C SER A 376 -1.28 10.83 -25.18
N ARG A 377 -1.21 11.70 -24.17
CA ARG A 377 0.05 12.15 -23.57
C ARG A 377 0.83 10.99 -22.94
N ALA A 378 0.17 10.12 -22.19
CA ALA A 378 0.81 8.95 -21.61
C ALA A 378 1.31 7.97 -22.69
N ALA A 379 0.55 7.76 -23.77
CA ALA A 379 0.97 6.96 -24.90
C ALA A 379 2.18 7.56 -25.64
N ALA A 380 2.19 8.89 -25.85
CA ALA A 380 3.32 9.60 -26.45
C ALA A 380 4.58 9.49 -25.58
N PHE A 381 4.44 9.57 -24.26
CA PHE A 381 5.56 9.37 -23.34
C PHE A 381 6.16 7.96 -23.46
N ILE A 382 5.33 6.92 -23.56
CA ILE A 382 5.80 5.54 -23.81
C ILE A 382 6.53 5.46 -25.16
N GLY A 383 6.00 6.10 -26.22
CA GLY A 383 6.64 6.19 -27.53
C GLY A 383 8.05 6.79 -27.45
N ASN A 384 8.21 7.88 -26.70
CA ASN A 384 9.51 8.52 -26.49
C ASN A 384 10.49 7.60 -25.73
N LEU A 385 10.02 6.85 -24.73
CA LEU A 385 10.85 5.88 -24.03
C LEU A 385 11.33 4.74 -24.95
N LEU A 386 10.48 4.29 -25.87
CA LEU A 386 10.85 3.29 -26.86
C LEU A 386 11.96 3.79 -27.80
N ILE A 387 11.89 5.05 -28.25
CA ILE A 387 12.93 5.68 -29.09
C ILE A 387 14.27 5.74 -28.35
N THR A 388 14.26 6.23 -27.10
CA THR A 388 15.48 6.36 -26.29
C THR A 388 16.15 5.01 -26.01
N SER A 389 15.35 3.95 -25.79
CA SER A 389 15.88 2.61 -25.53
C SER A 389 16.62 2.00 -26.72
N GLN A 390 16.28 2.37 -27.95
CA GLN A 390 16.96 1.88 -29.17
C GLN A 390 18.25 2.63 -29.48
N THR A 391 18.32 3.94 -29.22
CA THR A 391 19.57 4.70 -29.41
C THR A 391 20.71 4.12 -28.56
N GLN A 392 20.39 3.70 -27.32
CA GLN A 392 21.38 3.05 -26.44
C GLN A 392 21.78 1.63 -26.89
N SER A 393 20.89 0.89 -27.57
CA SER A 393 21.22 -0.45 -28.09
C SER A 393 21.99 -0.42 -29.39
N ASN A 394 21.86 0.63 -30.20
CA ASN A 394 22.60 0.77 -31.46
C ASN A 394 24.08 1.18 -31.24
N GLU A 395 24.40 1.94 -30.20
CA GLU A 395 25.80 2.25 -29.85
C GLU A 395 26.61 1.02 -29.42
N SER A 396 25.94 -0.06 -28.98
CA SER A 396 26.60 -1.33 -28.61
C SER A 396 26.67 -2.36 -29.74
N VAL A 397 26.08 -2.12 -30.90
CA VAL A 397 25.97 -3.07 -32.02
C VAL A 397 26.89 -2.67 -33.19
N GLU A 398 27.40 -1.45 -33.27
CA GLU A 398 28.35 -1.03 -34.34
C GLU A 398 29.70 -1.74 -34.32
N SER A 399 30.00 -2.58 -33.32
CA SER A 399 31.28 -3.32 -33.24
C SER A 399 31.20 -4.77 -33.75
N ILE A 400 30.09 -5.24 -34.32
CA ILE A 400 29.96 -6.65 -34.81
C ILE A 400 29.59 -6.74 -36.30
N ALA A 401 29.66 -5.65 -37.04
CA ALA A 401 29.24 -5.62 -38.46
C ALA A 401 30.37 -5.88 -39.48
N GLU A 402 31.38 -6.69 -39.16
CA GLU A 402 32.37 -7.15 -40.13
C GLU A 402 32.57 -8.66 -40.09
N LEU A 403 31.59 -9.40 -40.64
CA LEU A 403 31.82 -10.75 -41.18
C LEU A 403 30.65 -11.09 -42.12
N GLN A 404 30.66 -10.45 -43.30
CA GLN A 404 29.91 -10.94 -44.45
C GLN A 404 30.83 -11.73 -45.35
N THR A 405 30.77 -13.05 -45.27
CA THR A 405 31.26 -13.92 -46.34
C THR A 405 30.21 -13.93 -47.44
N SER A 406 30.59 -13.40 -48.57
CA SER A 406 29.86 -13.45 -49.82
C SER A 406 29.79 -14.90 -50.32
N ASP A 407 28.62 -15.49 -50.26
CA ASP A 407 28.28 -16.70 -51.02
C ASP A 407 27.48 -16.26 -52.27
N GLU A 408 28.18 -16.25 -53.42
CA GLU A 408 27.58 -15.88 -54.71
C GLU A 408 26.80 -17.07 -55.28
N GLY A 409 25.48 -16.88 -55.44
CA GLY A 409 24.70 -17.64 -56.43
C GLY A 409 23.91 -18.84 -55.93
N GLY A 410 22.82 -18.62 -55.21
CA GLY A 410 21.84 -19.66 -54.91
C GLY A 410 20.39 -19.14 -54.92
N ILE A 411 19.40 -20.04 -54.98
CA ILE A 411 17.94 -19.76 -54.91
C ILE A 411 17.55 -18.79 -53.78
N TRP A 412 18.36 -18.73 -52.74
CA TRP A 412 18.14 -17.91 -51.55
C TRP A 412 18.68 -16.48 -51.69
N SER A 413 19.59 -16.22 -52.63
CA SER A 413 20.20 -14.87 -52.81
C SER A 413 19.17 -13.79 -53.14
N TYR A 414 18.09 -14.14 -53.85
CA TYR A 414 16.99 -13.23 -54.15
C TYR A 414 16.15 -12.91 -52.89
N LEU A 415 15.95 -13.90 -52.03
CA LEU A 415 15.27 -13.73 -50.74
C LEU A 415 16.12 -12.89 -49.78
N ASP A 416 17.44 -13.16 -49.71
CA ASP A 416 18.37 -12.42 -48.85
C ASP A 416 18.52 -10.97 -49.32
N GLN A 417 18.54 -10.71 -50.64
CA GLN A 417 18.46 -9.35 -51.19
C GLN A 417 17.15 -8.65 -50.89
N ASN A 418 16.03 -9.35 -50.99
CA ASN A 418 14.75 -8.77 -50.62
C ASN A 418 14.62 -8.51 -49.11
N ILE A 419 15.18 -9.37 -48.28
CA ILE A 419 15.26 -9.17 -46.83
C ILE A 419 16.17 -7.97 -46.51
N SER A 420 17.33 -7.89 -47.12
CA SER A 420 18.27 -6.77 -46.94
C SER A 420 17.69 -5.44 -47.46
N ASN A 421 17.02 -5.44 -48.61
CA ASN A 421 16.33 -4.27 -49.14
C ASN A 421 15.13 -3.86 -48.30
N SER A 422 14.43 -4.83 -47.70
CA SER A 422 13.33 -4.57 -46.76
C SER A 422 13.83 -4.02 -45.43
N GLN A 423 15.07 -4.36 -45.03
CA GLN A 423 15.71 -3.81 -43.82
C GLN A 423 16.31 -2.41 -44.09
N CYS A 424 16.89 -2.14 -45.28
CA CYS A 424 17.36 -0.80 -45.66
C CYS A 424 16.23 0.23 -45.84
N ASN A 425 15.06 -0.18 -46.30
CA ASN A 425 13.89 0.71 -46.41
C ASN A 425 13.15 0.97 -45.05
N ARG A 426 13.57 0.33 -43.96
CA ARG A 426 13.06 0.57 -42.60
C ARG A 426 13.88 1.61 -41.84
N SER A 427 14.44 2.61 -42.52
CA SER A 427 15.20 3.72 -41.89
C SER A 427 14.39 4.73 -41.12
N ASN A 428 13.10 4.44 -40.81
CA ASN A 428 12.30 5.21 -39.87
C ASN A 428 12.15 4.43 -38.54
N VAL A 429 13.18 4.52 -37.72
CA VAL A 429 13.23 3.98 -36.34
C VAL A 429 11.99 4.41 -35.51
N SER A 430 11.42 5.58 -35.81
CA SER A 430 10.20 6.06 -35.18
C SER A 430 8.93 5.26 -35.55
N GLU A 431 8.87 4.65 -36.74
CA GLU A 431 7.71 3.86 -37.16
C GLU A 431 7.64 2.49 -36.48
N ILE A 432 8.78 1.80 -36.32
CA ILE A 432 8.84 0.49 -35.64
C ILE A 432 8.44 0.61 -34.18
N ASN A 433 8.79 1.71 -33.54
CA ASN A 433 8.46 1.98 -32.13
C ASN A 433 6.97 2.29 -31.92
N SER A 434 6.40 3.07 -32.85
CA SER A 434 4.95 3.32 -32.87
C SER A 434 4.18 2.04 -33.11
N ASP A 435 4.74 1.09 -33.86
CA ASP A 435 4.10 -0.17 -34.21
C ASP A 435 4.00 -1.14 -33.03
N GLN A 436 5.03 -1.28 -32.17
CA GLN A 436 4.91 -2.15 -30.99
C GLN A 436 3.85 -1.64 -30.00
N LEU A 437 3.86 -0.35 -29.68
CA LEU A 437 2.86 0.23 -28.81
C LEU A 437 1.47 0.14 -29.42
N ARG A 438 1.33 0.44 -30.72
CA ARG A 438 0.07 0.35 -31.45
C ARG A 438 -0.46 -1.08 -31.48
N ALA A 439 0.38 -2.05 -31.82
CA ALA A 439 0.02 -3.47 -31.84
C ALA A 439 -0.41 -3.97 -30.46
N TYR A 440 0.30 -3.56 -29.39
CA TYR A 440 -0.10 -3.86 -28.03
C TYR A 440 -1.47 -3.27 -27.68
N LEU A 441 -1.73 -2.03 -28.05
CA LEU A 441 -2.98 -1.32 -27.72
C LEU A 441 -4.19 -1.87 -28.48
N ILE A 442 -4.01 -2.39 -29.70
CA ILE A 442 -5.07 -3.02 -30.52
C ILE A 442 -5.50 -4.37 -29.94
N ARG A 443 -4.59 -5.12 -29.29
CA ARG A 443 -4.97 -6.38 -28.62
C ARG A 443 -6.08 -6.15 -27.61
N PRO A 444 -7.05 -7.08 -27.48
CA PRO A 444 -8.11 -6.97 -26.49
C PRO A 444 -7.54 -6.90 -25.07
N ALA A 445 -8.24 -6.21 -24.17
CA ALA A 445 -7.87 -6.17 -22.77
C ALA A 445 -8.05 -7.56 -22.12
N VAL A 446 -7.14 -7.90 -21.22
CA VAL A 446 -7.19 -9.18 -20.48
C VAL A 446 -8.20 -9.08 -19.35
N SER A 447 -8.94 -10.17 -19.09
CA SER A 447 -9.91 -10.21 -18.01
C SER A 447 -9.25 -9.99 -16.63
N ARG A 448 -9.70 -8.97 -15.92
CA ARG A 448 -9.23 -8.65 -14.56
C ARG A 448 -9.49 -9.78 -13.55
N LYS A 449 -10.57 -10.56 -13.73
CA LYS A 449 -10.92 -11.67 -12.84
C LYS A 449 -10.01 -12.87 -13.01
N LEU A 450 -9.56 -13.14 -14.23
CA LEU A 450 -8.72 -14.28 -14.59
C LEU A 450 -7.22 -13.96 -14.40
N ASN A 451 -6.84 -12.71 -14.54
CA ASN A 451 -5.43 -12.30 -14.45
C ASN A 451 -5.25 -11.24 -13.35
N LYS A 452 -4.78 -11.67 -12.21
CA LYS A 452 -4.55 -10.79 -11.05
C LYS A 452 -3.21 -10.06 -11.12
N ASN A 453 -2.17 -10.67 -11.74
CA ASN A 453 -0.83 -10.10 -11.86
C ASN A 453 -0.52 -9.72 -13.31
N PRO A 454 -0.44 -8.42 -13.66
CA PRO A 454 -0.13 -7.98 -15.02
C PRO A 454 1.30 -8.33 -15.45
N LEU A 455 2.24 -8.54 -14.51
CA LEU A 455 3.62 -8.91 -14.82
C LEU A 455 3.69 -10.31 -15.44
N THR A 456 2.84 -11.25 -15.00
CA THR A 456 2.74 -12.58 -15.61
C THR A 456 2.27 -12.50 -17.06
N THR A 457 1.31 -11.60 -17.35
CA THR A 457 0.89 -11.36 -18.74
C THR A 457 2.02 -10.79 -19.58
N TRP A 458 2.78 -9.84 -19.02
CA TRP A 458 3.93 -9.26 -19.72
C TRP A 458 5.02 -10.28 -20.00
N GLN A 459 5.24 -11.24 -19.12
CA GLN A 459 6.20 -12.32 -19.40
C GLN A 459 5.77 -13.15 -20.60
N ALA A 460 4.49 -13.44 -20.76
CA ALA A 460 3.97 -14.14 -21.93
C ALA A 460 4.12 -13.28 -23.21
N LEU A 461 4.04 -11.95 -23.07
CA LEU A 461 4.16 -10.99 -24.19
C LEU A 461 5.59 -10.55 -24.49
N LYS A 462 6.58 -11.02 -23.74
CA LYS A 462 8.00 -10.58 -23.83
C LYS A 462 8.56 -10.70 -25.24
N ASN A 463 8.30 -11.81 -25.92
CA ASN A 463 8.81 -12.06 -27.27
C ASN A 463 8.06 -11.25 -28.34
N ASP A 464 6.78 -10.96 -28.11
CA ASP A 464 5.97 -10.17 -29.04
C ASP A 464 6.29 -8.66 -28.95
N PHE A 465 6.67 -8.18 -27.75
CA PHE A 465 6.92 -6.77 -27.46
C PHE A 465 8.24 -6.59 -26.67
N PRO A 466 9.38 -6.97 -27.24
CA PRO A 466 10.67 -7.00 -26.52
C PRO A 466 11.13 -5.63 -26.02
N LEU A 467 10.82 -4.53 -26.72
CA LEU A 467 11.19 -3.17 -26.31
C LEU A 467 10.19 -2.61 -25.27
N LEU A 468 8.93 -3.00 -25.37
CA LEU A 468 7.89 -2.51 -24.44
C LEU A 468 7.93 -3.26 -23.10
N PHE A 469 8.38 -4.51 -23.09
CA PHE A 469 8.45 -5.36 -21.90
C PHE A 469 9.24 -4.73 -20.74
N PRO A 470 10.50 -4.25 -20.91
CA PRO A 470 11.25 -3.64 -19.82
C PRO A 470 10.63 -2.32 -19.35
N ILE A 471 10.00 -1.56 -20.24
CA ILE A 471 9.28 -0.33 -19.88
C ILE A 471 8.06 -0.67 -19.01
N ALA A 472 7.34 -1.74 -19.37
CA ALA A 472 6.20 -2.21 -18.59
C ALA A 472 6.62 -2.70 -17.19
N GLN A 473 7.66 -3.52 -17.08
CA GLN A 473 8.20 -3.94 -15.78
C GLN A 473 8.58 -2.75 -14.92
N LYS A 474 9.29 -1.77 -15.50
CA LYS A 474 9.73 -0.55 -14.81
C LYS A 474 8.54 0.23 -14.24
N HIS A 475 7.51 0.52 -15.03
CA HIS A 475 6.40 1.38 -14.58
C HIS A 475 5.36 0.63 -13.75
N LEU A 476 5.20 -0.67 -13.94
CA LEU A 476 4.32 -1.49 -13.11
C LEU A 476 4.92 -1.83 -11.74
N SER A 477 6.24 -1.67 -11.55
CA SER A 477 6.89 -1.85 -10.24
C SER A 477 6.63 -0.71 -9.26
N VAL A 478 6.03 0.38 -9.70
CA VAL A 478 5.74 1.53 -8.82
C VAL A 478 4.59 1.21 -7.88
N MET A 479 4.78 1.57 -6.61
CA MET A 479 3.73 1.46 -5.59
C MET A 479 2.80 2.67 -5.62
N ALA A 480 1.50 2.43 -5.41
CA ALA A 480 0.52 3.50 -5.24
C ALA A 480 0.45 4.00 -3.79
N THR A 481 0.92 3.22 -2.83
CA THR A 481 0.74 3.48 -1.41
C THR A 481 2.03 3.31 -0.61
N SER A 482 2.14 4.04 0.51
CA SER A 482 3.17 3.84 1.54
C SER A 482 2.74 2.85 2.64
N VAL A 483 1.68 2.08 2.43
CA VAL A 483 1.20 1.04 3.37
C VAL A 483 2.30 0.06 3.80
N PRO A 484 3.26 -0.32 2.95
CA PRO A 484 4.40 -1.13 3.40
C PRO A 484 5.17 -0.50 4.56
N CYS A 485 5.35 0.83 4.61
CA CYS A 485 5.95 1.51 5.75
C CYS A 485 5.07 1.47 7.00
N GLU A 486 3.74 1.54 6.87
CA GLU A 486 2.84 1.41 8.01
C GLU A 486 2.90 0.00 8.62
N ARG A 487 3.06 -1.03 7.79
CA ARG A 487 3.31 -2.41 8.26
C ARG A 487 4.64 -2.53 8.97
N LEU A 488 5.70 -1.96 8.39
CA LEU A 488 7.02 -1.87 9.02
C LEU A 488 6.90 -1.24 10.42
N PHE A 489 6.16 -0.14 10.56
CA PHE A 489 5.96 0.50 11.88
C PHE A 489 5.07 -0.31 12.82
N SER A 490 4.10 -1.05 12.29
CA SER A 490 3.31 -1.99 13.09
C SER A 490 4.22 -3.09 13.67
N HIS A 491 5.15 -3.62 12.88
CA HIS A 491 6.16 -4.57 13.33
C HIS A 491 7.13 -3.92 14.33
N ALA A 492 7.64 -2.73 14.00
CA ALA A 492 8.51 -1.99 14.92
C ALA A 492 7.84 -1.73 16.28
N GLY A 493 6.54 -1.40 16.28
CA GLY A 493 5.76 -1.21 17.51
C GLY A 493 5.59 -2.48 18.34
N LEU A 494 5.45 -3.65 17.69
CA LEU A 494 5.42 -4.96 18.37
C LEU A 494 6.79 -5.30 18.98
N ILE A 495 7.86 -4.99 18.27
CA ILE A 495 9.24 -5.20 18.73
C ILE A 495 9.59 -4.22 19.85
N ALA A 496 9.22 -2.94 19.74
CA ALA A 496 9.52 -1.86 20.70
C ALA A 496 8.50 -1.78 21.85
N THR A 497 8.07 -2.91 22.40
CA THR A 497 7.16 -2.95 23.55
C THR A 497 7.88 -2.57 24.87
N GLN A 498 7.10 -2.26 25.93
CA GLN A 498 7.63 -1.96 27.26
C GLN A 498 8.53 -3.08 27.81
N LEU A 499 8.34 -4.32 27.40
CA LEU A 499 9.17 -5.47 27.79
C LEU A 499 10.55 -5.45 27.11
N ARG A 500 10.76 -4.58 26.13
CA ARG A 500 11.99 -4.43 25.34
C ARG A 500 12.55 -2.99 25.35
N ASN A 501 12.26 -2.19 26.37
CA ASN A 501 12.70 -0.77 26.50
C ASN A 501 14.23 -0.57 26.52
N ARG A 502 15.00 -1.66 26.57
CA ARG A 502 16.47 -1.63 26.47
C ARG A 502 17.02 -1.94 25.08
N LEU A 503 16.13 -2.15 24.10
CA LEU A 503 16.56 -2.40 22.73
C LEU A 503 17.09 -1.09 22.12
N SER A 504 18.32 -1.11 21.61
CA SER A 504 18.85 0.06 20.92
C SER A 504 18.13 0.28 19.59
N PRO A 505 18.07 1.52 19.08
CA PRO A 505 17.47 1.83 17.79
C PRO A 505 18.09 1.02 16.64
N GLU A 506 19.39 0.74 16.70
CA GLU A 506 20.10 -0.06 15.70
C GLU A 506 19.61 -1.52 15.71
N HIS A 507 19.45 -2.12 16.89
CA HIS A 507 18.92 -3.47 17.00
C HIS A 507 17.44 -3.54 16.56
N LEU A 508 16.64 -2.51 16.87
CA LEU A 508 15.27 -2.41 16.34
C LEU A 508 15.28 -2.44 14.81
N ASN A 509 16.14 -1.63 14.20
CA ASN A 509 16.29 -1.58 12.75
C ASN A 509 16.69 -2.94 12.15
N MET A 510 17.65 -3.64 12.78
CA MET A 510 18.08 -4.98 12.36
C MET A 510 16.95 -6.01 12.44
N LEU A 511 16.19 -6.00 13.54
CA LEU A 511 15.09 -6.94 13.76
C LEU A 511 13.94 -6.72 12.78
N VAL A 512 13.56 -5.46 12.52
CA VAL A 512 12.56 -5.08 11.53
C VAL A 512 12.97 -5.57 10.15
N PHE A 513 14.20 -5.29 9.71
CA PHE A 513 14.72 -5.76 8.44
C PHE A 513 14.69 -7.30 8.34
N LEU A 514 15.27 -8.00 9.31
CA LEU A 514 15.36 -9.45 9.29
C LEU A 514 13.99 -10.14 9.30
N ARG A 515 13.01 -9.53 9.96
CA ARG A 515 11.64 -10.06 10.00
C ARG A 515 10.96 -10.03 8.61
N SER A 516 11.26 -9.03 7.80
CA SER A 516 10.67 -8.87 6.46
C SER A 516 11.25 -9.84 5.42
N ILE A 517 12.31 -10.55 5.77
CA ILE A 517 13.07 -11.42 4.86
C ILE A 517 12.41 -12.79 4.75
N GLU A 518 12.25 -13.26 3.52
CA GLU A 518 11.69 -14.59 3.21
C GLU A 518 12.57 -15.71 3.79
N GLU A 519 11.93 -16.83 4.15
CA GLU A 519 12.56 -17.94 4.87
C GLU A 519 13.76 -18.51 4.10
N GLU A 520 13.66 -18.62 2.78
CA GLU A 520 14.72 -19.14 1.92
C GLU A 520 16.03 -18.32 2.00
N MET A 521 15.94 -17.05 2.37
CA MET A 521 17.11 -16.21 2.58
C MET A 521 17.78 -16.40 3.93
N TRP A 522 17.14 -17.13 4.85
CA TRP A 522 17.70 -17.45 6.17
C TRP A 522 18.64 -18.67 6.17
N ASP A 523 18.57 -19.52 5.17
CA ASP A 523 19.36 -20.75 5.07
C ASP A 523 20.80 -20.55 4.56
N ILE A 524 21.36 -19.35 4.78
CA ILE A 524 22.72 -18.95 4.36
C ILE A 524 23.73 -19.23 5.48
#